data_8acf3439a9ea858b1e45b1a685731f3e
#
_entry.id   8acf3439a9ea858b1e45b1a685731f3e
#
_cell.length_a   1.000
_cell.length_b   1.000
_cell.length_c   1.000
_cell.angle_alpha   90.00
_cell.angle_beta   90.00
_cell.angle_gamma   90.00
#
_symmetry.space_group_name_H-M   'P 1'
#
loop_
_entity.id
_entity.type
_entity.pdbx_description
1 polymer ?
#
loop_
_entity_poly.entity_id
_entity_poly.type
_entity_poly.pdbx_seq_one_letter_code
_entity_poly.pdbx_strand_id
1 'polypeptide(L)'
;MPGHEPATPAAPASIVATVDVSPWTRPDSTTSTTSTTVDGGGRPTRAATARRLDEVCRTVGFAQIVGHGVPTALIAEMLEVTTEFFERPLAEKLALVPPRPEVNRGYAPLGSEALAYSLGAERSLPDLFEAFNIGVDDWPAGDPYYEAEAHRLFAPNLWPARPARMRAVWTAYFDALTTLAHQLMAAFAHALDLPTDFFVSRTGRAPDVMRVNRYLRQPGSPAPAPGQLRMGAHTDYGACTILLADDVDGLEILGPDGSWHPVRPVPGAFILNVGDLLARWTNDRWRSTLHRVVPPPPDAHGPALRRSIAFFHEGNHNALVECLPTCVTADRPARYPTETVAEHLLAKLLGPRTLSTSTATSTTTDRTTTDRTTPDRATPEHAAPDRTTPERAAPERATPGRDST
;
A
#
# COMPACT_ATOMS: atom_id res chain seq x y z
N MET A 1 17.63 20.76 -50.52
CA MET A 1 18.04 19.74 -49.55
C MET A 1 17.01 19.76 -48.44
N PRO A 2 16.08 18.77 -48.30
CA PRO A 2 15.17 18.70 -47.14
C PRO A 2 15.98 18.26 -45.94
N GLY A 3 15.86 19.06 -44.87
CA GLY A 3 16.51 18.80 -43.59
C GLY A 3 16.00 17.51 -42.96
N HIS A 4 16.93 16.68 -42.55
CA HIS A 4 16.69 15.47 -41.77
C HIS A 4 16.39 15.92 -40.32
N GLU A 5 15.12 15.91 -39.92
CA GLU A 5 14.78 16.01 -38.51
C GLU A 5 15.35 14.76 -37.81
N PRO A 6 16.10 14.91 -36.69
CA PRO A 6 16.56 13.75 -35.94
C PRO A 6 15.35 13.03 -35.35
N ALA A 7 15.20 11.77 -35.68
CA ALA A 7 14.18 10.92 -35.07
C ALA A 7 14.33 10.96 -33.54
N THR A 8 13.26 11.37 -32.87
CA THR A 8 13.17 11.30 -31.38
C THR A 8 13.47 9.86 -30.95
N PRO A 9 14.42 9.63 -30.05
CA PRO A 9 14.72 8.27 -29.59
C PRO A 9 13.45 7.65 -29.02
N ALA A 10 13.13 6.44 -29.45
CA ALA A 10 11.99 5.67 -28.94
C ALA A 10 12.12 5.55 -27.41
N ALA A 11 11.05 5.90 -26.68
CA ALA A 11 11.04 5.73 -25.23
C ALA A 11 11.41 4.27 -24.89
N PRO A 12 12.24 4.04 -23.86
CA PRO A 12 12.61 2.68 -23.47
C PRO A 12 11.33 1.87 -23.16
N ALA A 13 11.32 0.62 -23.61
CA ALA A 13 10.19 -0.26 -23.37
C ALA A 13 9.92 -0.36 -21.86
N SER A 14 8.65 -0.22 -21.46
CA SER A 14 8.26 -0.33 -20.05
C SER A 14 8.61 -1.72 -19.52
N ILE A 15 9.24 -1.79 -18.34
CA ILE A 15 9.49 -3.08 -17.67
C ILE A 15 8.20 -3.65 -17.06
N VAL A 16 7.12 -2.87 -16.96
CA VAL A 16 5.82 -3.28 -16.47
C VAL A 16 4.97 -3.80 -17.63
N ALA A 17 4.75 -5.10 -17.64
CA ALA A 17 4.01 -5.76 -18.71
C ALA A 17 2.50 -5.57 -18.57
N THR A 18 1.79 -5.57 -19.69
CA THR A 18 0.33 -5.60 -19.74
C THR A 18 -0.17 -7.05 -19.71
N VAL A 19 -1.20 -7.31 -18.89
CA VAL A 19 -1.86 -8.62 -18.71
C VAL A 19 -3.35 -8.46 -18.91
N ASP A 20 -3.93 -9.25 -19.82
CA ASP A 20 -5.40 -9.34 -19.98
C ASP A 20 -5.97 -10.30 -18.92
N VAL A 21 -6.73 -9.73 -17.96
CA VAL A 21 -7.36 -10.49 -16.88
C VAL A 21 -8.84 -10.85 -17.20
N SER A 22 -9.30 -10.54 -18.41
CA SER A 22 -10.70 -10.82 -18.82
C SER A 22 -11.15 -12.26 -18.66
N PRO A 23 -10.28 -13.30 -18.76
CA PRO A 23 -10.68 -14.68 -18.47
C PRO A 23 -11.14 -14.91 -17.03
N TRP A 24 -10.73 -14.08 -16.10
CA TRP A 24 -11.06 -14.17 -14.68
C TRP A 24 -12.21 -13.25 -14.25
N THR A 25 -12.50 -12.20 -15.04
CA THR A 25 -13.48 -11.17 -14.69
C THR A 25 -14.83 -11.34 -15.38
N ARG A 26 -14.94 -12.23 -16.38
CA ARG A 26 -16.20 -12.49 -17.12
C ARG A 26 -16.93 -13.71 -16.58
N PRO A 27 -18.28 -13.64 -16.42
CA PRO A 27 -19.08 -14.75 -15.89
C PRO A 27 -19.03 -16.03 -16.73
N ASP A 28 -18.89 -15.91 -18.06
CA ASP A 28 -19.08 -17.02 -19.03
C ASP A 28 -17.78 -17.71 -19.46
N SER A 29 -16.68 -17.49 -18.81
CA SER A 29 -15.44 -18.21 -19.12
C SER A 29 -15.53 -19.64 -18.56
N THR A 30 -16.34 -20.49 -19.22
CA THR A 30 -16.33 -21.94 -18.99
C THR A 30 -14.88 -22.43 -19.06
N THR A 31 -14.49 -23.15 -18.04
CA THR A 31 -13.19 -23.80 -17.88
C THR A 31 -12.84 -24.64 -19.11
N SER A 32 -12.20 -24.03 -20.10
CA SER A 32 -11.49 -24.82 -21.11
C SER A 32 -10.22 -25.37 -20.43
N THR A 33 -10.27 -26.63 -20.07
CA THR A 33 -9.15 -27.40 -19.52
C THR A 33 -8.13 -27.77 -20.59
N THR A 34 -8.28 -27.29 -21.82
CA THR A 34 -7.32 -27.56 -22.89
C THR A 34 -6.08 -26.65 -22.76
N SER A 35 -4.93 -27.24 -22.93
CA SER A 35 -3.56 -26.67 -22.84
C SER A 35 -3.25 -25.56 -23.89
N THR A 36 -4.26 -24.98 -24.53
CA THR A 36 -4.06 -23.87 -25.48
C THR A 36 -3.87 -22.54 -24.73
N THR A 37 -2.93 -21.72 -25.18
CA THR A 37 -2.65 -20.39 -24.60
C THR A 37 -3.75 -19.39 -24.89
N VAL A 38 -4.57 -19.65 -25.91
CA VAL A 38 -5.72 -18.82 -26.32
C VAL A 38 -6.96 -19.68 -26.52
N ASP A 39 -8.13 -19.09 -26.33
CA ASP A 39 -9.42 -19.69 -26.67
C ASP A 39 -9.68 -19.66 -28.20
N GLY A 40 -10.80 -20.23 -28.66
CA GLY A 40 -11.20 -20.21 -30.07
C GLY A 40 -11.42 -18.82 -30.66
N GLY A 41 -11.44 -17.76 -29.85
CA GLY A 41 -11.53 -16.34 -30.23
C GLY A 41 -10.21 -15.58 -30.15
N GLY A 42 -9.08 -16.26 -29.94
CA GLY A 42 -7.76 -15.64 -29.83
C GLY A 42 -7.47 -14.95 -28.50
N ARG A 43 -8.31 -15.16 -27.47
CA ARG A 43 -8.14 -14.58 -26.12
C ARG A 43 -7.32 -15.50 -25.23
N PRO A 44 -6.55 -14.96 -24.24
CA PRO A 44 -5.83 -15.82 -23.32
C PRO A 44 -6.79 -16.69 -22.50
N THR A 45 -6.37 -17.91 -22.19
CA THR A 45 -7.09 -18.79 -21.26
C THR A 45 -6.82 -18.37 -19.80
N ARG A 46 -7.65 -18.83 -18.84
CA ARG A 46 -7.39 -18.64 -17.40
C ARG A 46 -6.00 -19.11 -17.01
N ALA A 47 -5.59 -20.29 -17.49
CA ALA A 47 -4.27 -20.85 -17.20
C ALA A 47 -3.13 -20.00 -17.83
N ALA A 48 -3.30 -19.47 -19.02
CA ALA A 48 -2.32 -18.59 -19.65
C ALA A 48 -2.20 -17.25 -18.90
N THR A 49 -3.32 -16.64 -18.52
CA THR A 49 -3.33 -15.42 -17.70
C THR A 49 -2.66 -15.66 -16.35
N ALA A 50 -2.97 -16.75 -15.65
CA ALA A 50 -2.36 -17.10 -14.36
C ALA A 50 -0.84 -17.29 -14.47
N ARG A 51 -0.35 -18.01 -15.49
CA ARG A 51 1.10 -18.13 -15.76
C ARG A 51 1.75 -16.77 -16.01
N ARG A 52 1.08 -15.88 -16.76
CA ARG A 52 1.62 -14.55 -17.02
C ARG A 52 1.65 -13.69 -15.76
N LEU A 53 0.63 -13.79 -14.91
CA LEU A 53 0.61 -13.16 -13.58
C LEU A 53 1.77 -13.67 -12.71
N ASP A 54 1.99 -15.01 -12.63
CA ASP A 54 3.13 -15.56 -11.89
C ASP A 54 4.46 -15.00 -12.39
N GLU A 55 4.66 -14.93 -13.71
CA GLU A 55 5.89 -14.41 -14.31
C GLU A 55 6.12 -12.94 -13.91
N VAL A 56 5.13 -12.07 -14.06
CA VAL A 56 5.30 -10.64 -13.74
C VAL A 56 5.46 -10.39 -12.25
N CYS A 57 4.76 -11.16 -11.40
CA CYS A 57 4.92 -11.07 -9.94
C CYS A 57 6.31 -11.53 -9.47
N ARG A 58 6.91 -12.53 -10.12
CA ARG A 58 8.28 -12.99 -9.82
C ARG A 58 9.35 -12.03 -10.29
N THR A 59 9.17 -11.41 -11.45
CA THR A 59 10.21 -10.60 -12.08
C THR A 59 10.22 -9.16 -11.60
N VAL A 60 9.06 -8.51 -11.64
CA VAL A 60 8.92 -7.07 -11.36
C VAL A 60 7.99 -6.79 -10.18
N GLY A 61 7.02 -7.69 -9.89
CA GLY A 61 6.01 -7.45 -8.86
C GLY A 61 4.93 -6.43 -9.26
N PHE A 62 4.97 -5.93 -10.50
CA PHE A 62 4.04 -4.95 -11.08
C PHE A 62 3.52 -5.42 -12.44
N ALA A 63 2.26 -5.15 -12.73
CA ALA A 63 1.62 -5.36 -14.01
C ALA A 63 0.67 -4.22 -14.35
N GLN A 64 0.35 -4.03 -15.63
CA GLN A 64 -0.80 -3.25 -16.06
C GLN A 64 -1.89 -4.22 -16.47
N ILE A 65 -3.08 -4.15 -15.86
CA ILE A 65 -4.16 -5.10 -16.13
C ILE A 65 -5.25 -4.45 -16.98
N VAL A 66 -5.62 -5.14 -18.05
CA VAL A 66 -6.73 -4.78 -18.94
C VAL A 66 -7.81 -5.84 -18.87
N GLY A 67 -9.02 -5.54 -19.37
CA GLY A 67 -10.13 -6.48 -19.30
C GLY A 67 -10.66 -6.68 -17.87
N HIS A 68 -10.44 -5.74 -16.98
CA HIS A 68 -10.74 -5.79 -15.55
C HIS A 68 -12.23 -5.70 -15.19
N GLY A 69 -13.10 -5.36 -16.14
CA GLY A 69 -14.56 -5.38 -15.96
C GLY A 69 -15.16 -4.20 -15.17
N VAL A 70 -14.35 -3.32 -14.58
CA VAL A 70 -14.85 -2.11 -13.93
C VAL A 70 -15.39 -1.15 -14.99
N PRO A 71 -16.67 -0.67 -14.87
CA PRO A 71 -17.28 0.18 -15.89
C PRO A 71 -16.55 1.52 -16.06
N THR A 72 -16.25 1.88 -17.32
CA THR A 72 -15.57 3.15 -17.63
C THR A 72 -16.37 4.37 -17.19
N ALA A 73 -17.70 4.30 -17.23
CA ALA A 73 -18.59 5.37 -16.74
C ALA A 73 -18.41 5.57 -15.22
N LEU A 74 -18.28 4.50 -14.44
CA LEU A 74 -18.04 4.58 -13.00
C LEU A 74 -16.65 5.17 -12.70
N ILE A 75 -15.64 4.80 -13.47
CA ILE A 75 -14.28 5.38 -13.35
C ILE A 75 -14.33 6.90 -13.63
N ALA A 76 -15.03 7.32 -14.68
CA ALA A 76 -15.16 8.74 -15.02
C ALA A 76 -15.90 9.53 -13.92
N GLU A 77 -16.99 8.99 -13.40
CA GLU A 77 -17.76 9.60 -12.32
C GLU A 77 -16.95 9.67 -11.01
N MET A 78 -16.17 8.64 -10.71
CA MET A 78 -15.23 8.62 -9.56
C MET A 78 -14.21 9.74 -9.67
N LEU A 79 -13.60 9.94 -10.84
CA LEU A 79 -12.61 11.01 -11.05
C LEU A 79 -13.23 12.40 -10.96
N GLU A 80 -14.47 12.57 -11.44
CA GLU A 80 -15.20 13.82 -11.40
C GLU A 80 -15.55 14.22 -9.95
N VAL A 81 -16.21 13.33 -9.21
CA VAL A 81 -16.62 13.61 -7.82
C VAL A 81 -15.41 13.79 -6.89
N THR A 82 -14.32 13.10 -7.18
CA THR A 82 -13.05 13.28 -6.49
C THR A 82 -12.50 14.69 -6.70
N THR A 83 -12.56 15.20 -7.93
CA THR A 83 -12.13 16.57 -8.25
C THR A 83 -12.98 17.59 -7.49
N GLU A 84 -14.30 17.43 -7.52
CA GLU A 84 -15.22 18.31 -6.78
C GLU A 84 -14.89 18.37 -5.28
N PHE A 85 -14.55 17.23 -4.67
CA PHE A 85 -14.20 17.17 -3.25
C PHE A 85 -12.89 17.93 -2.97
N PHE A 86 -11.83 17.64 -3.72
CA PHE A 86 -10.52 18.26 -3.45
C PHE A 86 -10.47 19.75 -3.76
N GLU A 87 -11.37 20.27 -4.58
CA GLU A 87 -11.54 21.70 -4.86
C GLU A 87 -12.34 22.43 -3.76
N ARG A 88 -12.90 21.71 -2.78
CA ARG A 88 -13.57 22.34 -1.63
C ARG A 88 -12.58 23.18 -0.81
N PRO A 89 -13.09 24.21 -0.10
CA PRO A 89 -12.30 25.01 0.83
C PRO A 89 -11.54 24.13 1.83
N LEU A 90 -10.29 24.49 2.12
CA LEU A 90 -9.43 23.72 3.02
C LEU A 90 -10.09 23.46 4.39
N ALA A 91 -10.82 24.44 4.95
CA ALA A 91 -11.51 24.29 6.22
C ALA A 91 -12.55 23.15 6.21
N GLU A 92 -13.27 22.95 5.10
CA GLU A 92 -14.22 21.85 4.95
C GLU A 92 -13.50 20.47 4.89
N LYS A 93 -12.35 20.43 4.24
CA LYS A 93 -11.52 19.21 4.18
C LYS A 93 -10.90 18.90 5.54
N LEU A 94 -10.38 19.89 6.25
CA LEU A 94 -9.77 19.71 7.58
C LEU A 94 -10.78 19.24 8.64
N ALA A 95 -12.06 19.52 8.49
CA ALA A 95 -13.11 18.97 9.36
C ALA A 95 -13.27 17.44 9.24
N LEU A 96 -12.66 16.82 8.22
CA LEU A 96 -12.69 15.40 7.96
C LEU A 96 -11.37 14.68 8.30
N VAL A 97 -10.44 15.38 8.96
CA VAL A 97 -9.24 14.74 9.52
C VAL A 97 -9.67 13.79 10.64
N PRO A 98 -9.21 12.53 10.66
CA PRO A 98 -9.62 11.59 11.69
C PRO A 98 -9.19 12.06 13.08
N PRO A 99 -10.01 11.81 14.12
CA PRO A 99 -9.72 12.28 15.49
C PRO A 99 -8.52 11.59 16.14
N ARG A 100 -8.09 10.47 15.59
CA ARG A 100 -6.97 9.67 16.08
C ARG A 100 -6.08 9.24 14.92
N PRO A 101 -4.75 9.28 15.07
CA PRO A 101 -3.80 9.00 13.98
C PRO A 101 -3.83 7.54 13.50
N GLU A 102 -4.23 6.59 14.35
CA GLU A 102 -4.36 5.18 13.99
C GLU A 102 -5.55 4.88 13.08
N VAL A 103 -6.52 5.81 12.98
CA VAL A 103 -7.68 5.65 12.10
C VAL A 103 -7.31 6.04 10.67
N ASN A 104 -7.24 5.05 9.78
CA ASN A 104 -6.93 5.26 8.37
C ASN A 104 -8.19 5.62 7.56
N ARG A 105 -8.84 6.73 7.88
CA ARG A 105 -10.06 7.25 7.24
C ARG A 105 -9.98 8.76 7.09
N GLY A 106 -10.77 9.30 6.17
CA GLY A 106 -10.93 10.74 6.00
C GLY A 106 -9.75 11.44 5.35
N TYR A 107 -9.61 12.72 5.59
CA TYR A 107 -8.68 13.61 4.91
C TYR A 107 -7.29 13.63 5.56
N ALA A 108 -6.28 13.46 4.75
CA ALA A 108 -4.87 13.66 5.10
C ALA A 108 -4.37 14.94 4.43
N PRO A 109 -4.03 15.99 5.21
CA PRO A 109 -3.55 17.27 4.67
C PRO A 109 -2.20 17.13 3.95
N LEU A 110 -1.93 18.09 3.06
CA LEU A 110 -0.64 18.19 2.38
C LEU A 110 0.51 18.20 3.39
N GLY A 111 1.48 17.30 3.18
CA GLY A 111 2.68 17.22 4.02
C GLY A 111 2.45 16.62 5.42
N SER A 112 1.30 15.98 5.67
CA SER A 112 1.02 15.33 6.95
C SER A 112 1.65 13.94 7.07
N GLU A 113 2.20 13.40 6.01
CA GLU A 113 2.77 12.05 5.97
C GLU A 113 4.18 12.05 5.35
N ALA A 114 4.95 11.02 5.66
CA ALA A 114 6.28 10.76 5.10
C ALA A 114 6.49 9.24 5.02
N LEU A 115 6.13 8.64 3.88
CA LEU A 115 6.09 7.19 3.69
C LEU A 115 7.46 6.52 3.78
N ALA A 116 8.54 7.24 3.48
CA ALA A 116 9.90 6.72 3.61
C ALA A 116 10.26 6.26 5.04
N TYR A 117 9.54 6.72 6.07
CA TYR A 117 9.70 6.21 7.44
C TYR A 117 9.32 4.73 7.58
N SER A 118 8.46 4.19 6.71
CA SER A 118 8.12 2.76 6.71
C SER A 118 9.32 1.86 6.39
N LEU A 119 10.38 2.43 5.81
CA LEU A 119 11.64 1.75 5.50
C LEU A 119 12.72 1.98 6.57
N GLY A 120 12.36 2.59 7.71
CA GLY A 120 13.33 2.89 8.79
C GLY A 120 14.20 4.11 8.52
N ALA A 121 13.80 5.01 7.62
CA ALA A 121 14.52 6.27 7.41
C ALA A 121 14.50 7.12 8.69
N GLU A 122 15.66 7.49 9.22
CA GLU A 122 15.76 8.34 10.44
C GLU A 122 15.26 9.77 10.20
N ARG A 123 15.35 10.26 8.97
CA ARG A 123 14.89 11.59 8.55
C ARG A 123 14.32 11.51 7.15
N SER A 124 13.08 11.95 6.98
CA SER A 124 12.43 12.14 5.69
C SER A 124 11.73 13.48 5.65
N LEU A 125 11.77 14.13 4.47
CA LEU A 125 10.94 15.31 4.24
C LEU A 125 9.49 14.87 4.09
N PRO A 126 8.51 15.71 4.49
CA PRO A 126 7.09 15.44 4.24
C PRO A 126 6.81 15.21 2.75
N ASP A 127 5.96 14.25 2.47
CA ASP A 127 5.52 13.94 1.11
C ASP A 127 4.59 15.05 0.57
N LEU A 128 4.66 15.30 -0.75
CA LEU A 128 3.96 16.42 -1.39
C LEU A 128 2.62 15.97 -1.99
N PHE A 129 1.73 15.43 -1.16
CA PHE A 129 0.35 15.10 -1.54
C PHE A 129 -0.63 15.43 -0.41
N GLU A 130 -1.89 15.60 -0.78
CA GLU A 130 -3.04 15.47 0.09
C GLU A 130 -3.83 14.23 -0.29
N ALA A 131 -4.53 13.59 0.66
CA ALA A 131 -5.24 12.36 0.38
C ALA A 131 -6.60 12.29 1.09
N PHE A 132 -7.45 11.36 0.65
CA PHE A 132 -8.66 10.99 1.35
C PHE A 132 -8.82 9.45 1.34
N ASN A 133 -9.09 8.89 2.52
CA ASN A 133 -9.18 7.45 2.70
C ASN A 133 -10.62 7.05 3.06
N ILE A 134 -11.09 5.95 2.45
CA ILE A 134 -12.25 5.19 2.92
C ILE A 134 -11.86 3.72 3.08
N GLY A 135 -12.63 2.98 3.85
CA GLY A 135 -12.47 1.53 3.99
C GLY A 135 -13.82 0.88 4.16
N VAL A 136 -13.81 -0.39 4.49
CA VAL A 136 -15.02 -1.14 4.83
C VAL A 136 -15.70 -0.44 6.03
N ASP A 137 -16.98 -0.08 5.90
CA ASP A 137 -17.81 0.48 6.97
C ASP A 137 -19.25 -0.08 6.99
N ASP A 138 -19.53 -1.10 6.18
CA ASP A 138 -20.79 -1.84 6.16
C ASP A 138 -20.52 -3.30 6.54
N TRP A 139 -20.73 -3.61 7.81
CA TRP A 139 -20.60 -4.97 8.34
C TRP A 139 -21.74 -5.29 9.31
N PRO A 140 -22.06 -6.60 9.53
CA PRO A 140 -23.11 -6.99 10.46
C PRO A 140 -22.85 -6.47 11.87
N ALA A 141 -23.81 -5.74 12.44
CA ALA A 141 -23.71 -5.29 13.82
C ALA A 141 -23.64 -6.48 14.78
N GLY A 142 -22.78 -6.41 15.78
CA GLY A 142 -22.59 -7.48 16.75
C GLY A 142 -21.74 -8.66 16.25
N ASP A 143 -21.14 -8.58 15.05
CA ASP A 143 -20.18 -9.60 14.59
C ASP A 143 -18.82 -9.38 15.29
N PRO A 144 -18.41 -10.34 16.18
CA PRO A 144 -17.17 -10.18 16.95
C PRO A 144 -15.92 -10.02 16.09
N TYR A 145 -15.94 -10.51 14.86
CA TYR A 145 -14.82 -10.38 13.93
C TYR A 145 -14.51 -8.91 13.63
N TYR A 146 -15.54 -8.10 13.34
CA TYR A 146 -15.35 -6.70 13.03
C TYR A 146 -15.18 -5.85 14.29
N GLU A 147 -15.92 -6.17 15.35
CA GLU A 147 -15.89 -5.41 16.61
C GLU A 147 -14.52 -5.46 17.28
N ALA A 148 -13.80 -6.59 17.19
CA ALA A 148 -12.46 -6.74 17.75
C ALA A 148 -11.47 -5.68 17.24
N GLU A 149 -11.58 -5.26 15.99
CA GLU A 149 -10.69 -4.30 15.33
C GLU A 149 -11.41 -3.01 14.86
N ALA A 150 -12.65 -2.78 15.31
CA ALA A 150 -13.48 -1.64 14.91
C ALA A 150 -12.82 -0.28 15.18
N HIS A 151 -11.97 -0.19 16.18
CA HIS A 151 -11.30 1.06 16.56
C HIS A 151 -10.01 1.33 15.74
N ARG A 152 -9.54 0.38 14.93
CA ARG A 152 -8.30 0.48 14.16
C ARG A 152 -8.51 0.16 12.68
N LEU A 153 -8.90 -1.07 12.36
CA LEU A 153 -8.97 -1.56 10.98
C LEU A 153 -10.35 -1.30 10.33
N PHE A 154 -11.42 -1.35 11.12
CA PHE A 154 -12.81 -1.21 10.66
C PHE A 154 -13.50 0.07 11.17
N ALA A 155 -12.76 1.15 11.32
CA ALA A 155 -13.34 2.43 11.73
C ALA A 155 -14.34 2.95 10.69
N PRO A 156 -15.44 3.61 11.12
CA PRO A 156 -16.41 4.23 10.21
C PRO A 156 -15.76 5.24 9.26
N ASN A 157 -16.27 5.34 8.04
CA ASN A 157 -15.84 6.34 7.08
C ASN A 157 -16.31 7.75 7.48
N LEU A 158 -15.47 8.74 7.20
CA LEU A 158 -15.78 10.16 7.40
C LEU A 158 -16.26 10.74 6.07
N TRP A 159 -17.57 11.00 5.94
CA TRP A 159 -18.13 11.50 4.70
C TRP A 159 -18.36 13.02 4.73
N PRO A 160 -17.95 13.77 3.67
CA PRO A 160 -18.27 15.17 3.56
C PRO A 160 -19.75 15.38 3.27
N ALA A 161 -20.30 16.51 3.71
CA ALA A 161 -21.65 16.92 3.31
C ALA A 161 -21.74 17.25 1.81
N ARG A 162 -20.63 17.62 1.20
CA ARG A 162 -20.51 17.96 -0.23
C ARG A 162 -19.18 17.45 -0.79
N PRO A 163 -19.17 16.89 -2.01
CA PRO A 163 -20.31 16.65 -2.92
C PRO A 163 -21.26 15.59 -2.36
N ALA A 164 -22.57 15.83 -2.45
CA ALA A 164 -23.58 14.92 -1.87
C ALA A 164 -23.53 13.49 -2.45
N ARG A 165 -23.11 13.36 -3.74
CA ARG A 165 -22.99 12.06 -4.42
C ARG A 165 -21.70 11.29 -4.08
N MET A 166 -20.74 11.88 -3.36
CA MET A 166 -19.42 11.27 -3.11
C MET A 166 -19.55 9.90 -2.45
N ARG A 167 -20.35 9.77 -1.40
CA ARG A 167 -20.53 8.48 -0.72
C ARG A 167 -21.00 7.40 -1.68
N ALA A 168 -22.05 7.65 -2.44
CA ALA A 168 -22.62 6.64 -3.34
C ALA A 168 -21.63 6.21 -4.43
N VAL A 169 -20.95 7.16 -5.08
CA VAL A 169 -20.01 6.89 -6.16
C VAL A 169 -18.78 6.17 -5.64
N TRP A 170 -18.21 6.63 -4.52
CA TRP A 170 -17.01 6.04 -3.94
C TRP A 170 -17.27 4.63 -3.41
N THR A 171 -18.43 4.38 -2.80
CA THR A 171 -18.83 3.03 -2.36
C THR A 171 -19.00 2.10 -3.57
N ALA A 172 -19.72 2.53 -4.63
CA ALA A 172 -19.88 1.71 -5.83
C ALA A 172 -18.53 1.38 -6.51
N TYR A 173 -17.61 2.33 -6.52
CA TYR A 173 -16.26 2.10 -7.07
C TYR A 173 -15.44 1.17 -6.17
N PHE A 174 -15.52 1.33 -4.85
CA PHE A 174 -14.90 0.43 -3.86
C PHE A 174 -15.39 -1.01 -4.04
N ASP A 175 -16.71 -1.23 -4.17
CA ASP A 175 -17.30 -2.55 -4.34
C ASP A 175 -16.87 -3.20 -5.66
N ALA A 176 -16.77 -2.40 -6.73
CA ALA A 176 -16.26 -2.89 -8.02
C ALA A 176 -14.79 -3.33 -7.93
N LEU A 177 -13.96 -2.62 -7.18
CA LEU A 177 -12.56 -3.00 -6.96
C LEU A 177 -12.43 -4.19 -5.99
N THR A 178 -13.28 -4.30 -4.98
CA THR A 178 -13.35 -5.49 -4.10
C THR A 178 -13.67 -6.73 -4.93
N THR A 179 -14.65 -6.64 -5.84
CA THR A 179 -14.99 -7.73 -6.76
C THR A 179 -13.80 -8.12 -7.63
N LEU A 180 -13.12 -7.13 -8.23
CA LEU A 180 -11.93 -7.37 -9.05
C LEU A 180 -10.79 -8.00 -8.23
N ALA A 181 -10.57 -7.53 -7.00
CA ALA A 181 -9.55 -8.07 -6.12
C ALA A 181 -9.79 -9.56 -5.81
N HIS A 182 -11.02 -9.96 -5.49
CA HIS A 182 -11.36 -11.38 -5.28
C HIS A 182 -11.11 -12.23 -6.54
N GLN A 183 -11.42 -11.71 -7.74
CA GLN A 183 -11.14 -12.39 -9.00
C GLN A 183 -9.63 -12.54 -9.24
N LEU A 184 -8.84 -11.53 -8.90
CA LEU A 184 -7.38 -11.60 -8.96
C LEU A 184 -6.81 -12.56 -7.93
N MET A 185 -7.37 -12.62 -6.71
CA MET A 185 -6.97 -13.60 -5.70
C MET A 185 -7.21 -15.04 -6.17
N ALA A 186 -8.31 -15.32 -6.87
CA ALA A 186 -8.57 -16.61 -7.51
C ALA A 186 -7.55 -16.93 -8.61
N ALA A 187 -7.19 -15.93 -9.44
CA ALA A 187 -6.15 -16.08 -10.46
C ALA A 187 -4.76 -16.34 -9.84
N PHE A 188 -4.42 -15.67 -8.75
CA PHE A 188 -3.18 -15.86 -8.00
C PHE A 188 -3.11 -17.25 -7.35
N ALA A 189 -4.21 -17.75 -6.78
CA ALA A 189 -4.27 -19.12 -6.28
C ALA A 189 -3.96 -20.13 -7.38
N HIS A 190 -4.60 -19.97 -8.55
CA HIS A 190 -4.33 -20.83 -9.71
C HIS A 190 -2.87 -20.72 -10.20
N ALA A 191 -2.27 -19.53 -10.18
CA ALA A 191 -0.87 -19.30 -10.57
C ALA A 191 0.14 -19.98 -9.63
N LEU A 192 -0.28 -20.34 -8.41
CA LEU A 192 0.53 -21.01 -7.39
C LEU A 192 0.14 -22.46 -7.17
N ASP A 193 -0.67 -23.04 -8.08
CA ASP A 193 -1.17 -24.42 -7.98
C ASP A 193 -1.94 -24.70 -6.68
N LEU A 194 -2.71 -23.70 -6.20
CA LEU A 194 -3.55 -23.75 -5.02
C LEU A 194 -5.04 -23.88 -5.40
N PRO A 195 -5.89 -24.34 -4.48
CA PRO A 195 -7.34 -24.26 -4.65
C PRO A 195 -7.79 -22.83 -4.96
N THR A 196 -8.74 -22.67 -5.87
CA THR A 196 -9.15 -21.34 -6.37
C THR A 196 -9.65 -20.40 -5.26
N ASP A 197 -10.22 -20.94 -4.18
CA ASP A 197 -10.72 -20.21 -3.01
C ASP A 197 -9.67 -19.98 -1.92
N PHE A 198 -8.46 -20.44 -2.12
CA PHE A 198 -7.39 -20.40 -1.11
C PHE A 198 -7.16 -19.00 -0.55
N PHE A 199 -6.94 -18.01 -1.41
CA PHE A 199 -6.76 -16.63 -0.96
C PHE A 199 -8.09 -15.96 -0.63
N VAL A 200 -9.15 -16.21 -1.40
CA VAL A 200 -10.47 -15.60 -1.15
C VAL A 200 -10.98 -15.93 0.26
N SER A 201 -10.75 -17.14 0.74
CA SER A 201 -11.09 -17.51 2.13
C SER A 201 -10.28 -16.74 3.20
N ARG A 202 -9.10 -16.20 2.83
CA ARG A 202 -8.19 -15.44 3.69
C ARG A 202 -8.27 -13.94 3.51
N THR A 203 -9.00 -13.46 2.52
CA THR A 203 -9.12 -12.03 2.18
C THR A 203 -10.57 -11.56 2.06
N GLY A 204 -11.55 -12.47 2.09
CA GLY A 204 -12.97 -12.15 1.83
C GLY A 204 -13.66 -11.27 2.89
N ARG A 205 -13.00 -11.03 4.04
CA ARG A 205 -13.45 -10.13 5.12
C ARG A 205 -12.34 -9.15 5.49
N ALA A 206 -11.50 -8.80 4.51
CA ALA A 206 -10.33 -7.96 4.72
C ALA A 206 -10.71 -6.51 5.08
N PRO A 207 -9.88 -5.81 5.87
CA PRO A 207 -10.04 -4.39 6.16
C PRO A 207 -9.54 -3.52 5.00
N ASP A 208 -10.06 -3.75 3.80
CA ASP A 208 -9.64 -3.06 2.60
C ASP A 208 -9.77 -1.54 2.73
N VAL A 209 -8.85 -0.83 2.12
CA VAL A 209 -8.81 0.63 2.11
C VAL A 209 -8.67 1.13 0.68
N MET A 210 -9.46 2.13 0.33
CA MET A 210 -9.26 2.92 -0.88
C MET A 210 -8.73 4.30 -0.51
N ARG A 211 -7.63 4.67 -1.16
CA ARG A 211 -6.95 5.95 -0.94
C ARG A 211 -6.86 6.74 -2.24
N VAL A 212 -7.39 7.94 -2.22
CA VAL A 212 -7.22 8.90 -3.30
C VAL A 212 -6.12 9.87 -2.95
N ASN A 213 -5.10 9.96 -3.78
CA ASN A 213 -4.00 10.91 -3.64
C ASN A 213 -4.12 12.03 -4.68
N ARG A 214 -3.93 13.26 -4.24
CA ARG A 214 -3.87 14.44 -5.08
C ARG A 214 -2.52 15.12 -4.92
N TYR A 215 -1.78 15.21 -6.00
CA TYR A 215 -0.46 15.84 -6.07
C TYR A 215 -0.60 17.13 -6.86
N LEU A 216 -0.87 18.23 -6.17
CA LEU A 216 -1.03 19.55 -6.80
C LEU A 216 0.13 20.46 -6.44
N ARG A 217 0.82 20.98 -7.44
CA ARG A 217 1.70 22.11 -7.27
C ARG A 217 0.89 23.40 -7.52
N GLN A 218 0.63 24.14 -6.47
CA GLN A 218 -0.07 25.42 -6.62
C GLN A 218 0.84 26.47 -7.27
N PRO A 219 0.30 27.38 -8.09
CA PRO A 219 1.07 28.53 -8.60
C PRO A 219 1.67 29.32 -7.43
N GLY A 220 2.95 29.64 -7.52
CA GLY A 220 3.65 30.39 -6.47
C GLY A 220 4.16 29.54 -5.29
N SER A 221 3.85 28.23 -5.22
CA SER A 221 4.48 27.37 -4.22
C SER A 221 5.99 27.25 -4.46
N PRO A 222 6.79 27.19 -3.39
CA PRO A 222 8.22 26.93 -3.52
C PRO A 222 8.46 25.62 -4.26
N ALA A 223 9.59 25.52 -4.96
CA ALA A 223 10.01 24.26 -5.55
C ALA A 223 10.21 23.21 -4.44
N PRO A 224 10.00 21.92 -4.74
CA PRO A 224 10.36 20.87 -3.80
C PRO A 224 11.80 21.01 -3.33
N ALA A 225 12.05 20.77 -2.04
CA ALA A 225 13.41 20.74 -1.53
C ALA A 225 14.23 19.62 -2.21
N PRO A 226 15.56 19.74 -2.29
CA PRO A 226 16.39 18.67 -2.83
C PRO A 226 16.10 17.31 -2.16
N GLY A 227 15.76 16.31 -2.97
CA GLY A 227 15.37 14.97 -2.49
C GLY A 227 13.95 14.82 -1.98
N GLN A 228 13.15 15.89 -1.93
CA GLN A 228 11.74 15.81 -1.53
C GLN A 228 10.90 15.19 -2.65
N LEU A 229 10.09 14.20 -2.31
CA LEU A 229 9.25 13.45 -3.24
C LEU A 229 7.78 13.86 -3.13
N ARG A 230 7.01 13.56 -4.18
CA ARG A 230 5.54 13.60 -4.11
C ARG A 230 5.03 12.48 -3.22
N MET A 231 5.69 11.30 -3.25
CA MET A 231 5.46 10.20 -2.33
C MET A 231 6.77 9.44 -2.16
N GLY A 232 7.22 9.28 -0.92
CA GLY A 232 8.46 8.60 -0.57
C GLY A 232 8.49 7.14 -1.03
N ALA A 233 9.70 6.59 -1.20
CA ALA A 233 9.86 5.18 -1.56
C ALA A 233 9.29 4.27 -0.46
N HIS A 234 8.46 3.30 -0.84
CA HIS A 234 7.80 2.34 0.05
C HIS A 234 7.42 1.06 -0.69
N THR A 235 7.01 0.04 0.05
CA THR A 235 6.25 -1.12 -0.42
C THR A 235 4.83 -1.02 0.10
N ASP A 236 3.87 -1.68 -0.57
CA ASP A 236 2.51 -1.81 -0.06
C ASP A 236 2.42 -2.95 0.93
N TYR A 237 1.59 -2.81 1.95
CA TYR A 237 1.59 -3.71 3.11
C TYR A 237 0.70 -4.94 2.91
N GLY A 238 -0.40 -4.80 2.14
CA GLY A 238 -1.43 -5.79 1.94
C GLY A 238 -1.07 -6.95 1.01
N ALA A 239 -2.10 -7.63 0.51
CA ALA A 239 -1.94 -8.68 -0.48
C ALA A 239 -1.59 -8.08 -1.84
N CYS A 240 -2.40 -7.16 -2.37
CA CYS A 240 -2.10 -6.45 -3.61
C CYS A 240 -2.76 -5.07 -3.64
N THR A 241 -2.25 -4.22 -4.51
CA THR A 241 -2.82 -2.91 -4.79
C THR A 241 -3.33 -2.83 -6.22
N ILE A 242 -4.54 -2.29 -6.39
CA ILE A 242 -5.13 -1.95 -7.69
C ILE A 242 -5.16 -0.44 -7.79
N LEU A 243 -4.37 0.12 -8.71
CA LEU A 243 -4.16 1.55 -8.83
C LEU A 243 -4.70 2.09 -10.14
N LEU A 244 -5.62 3.05 -10.06
CA LEU A 244 -5.92 3.97 -11.15
C LEU A 244 -4.99 5.18 -11.04
N ALA A 245 -4.30 5.55 -12.09
CA ALA A 245 -3.47 6.75 -12.14
C ALA A 245 -3.78 7.57 -13.39
N ASP A 246 -3.71 8.90 -13.26
CA ASP A 246 -3.76 9.82 -14.40
C ASP A 246 -2.57 9.55 -15.33
N ASP A 247 -2.73 9.92 -16.61
CA ASP A 247 -1.64 9.94 -17.59
C ASP A 247 -0.70 11.13 -17.33
N VAL A 248 -0.16 11.18 -16.12
CA VAL A 248 0.81 12.18 -15.66
C VAL A 248 1.99 11.45 -15.04
N ASP A 249 3.18 11.73 -15.56
CA ASP A 249 4.43 11.11 -15.10
C ASP A 249 4.68 11.32 -13.59
N GLY A 250 5.47 10.43 -13.02
CA GLY A 250 5.93 10.54 -11.64
C GLY A 250 6.03 9.21 -10.91
N LEU A 251 5.19 8.20 -11.23
CA LEU A 251 5.34 6.88 -10.63
C LEU A 251 6.60 6.20 -11.16
N GLU A 252 7.44 5.75 -10.25
CA GLU A 252 8.64 4.96 -10.54
C GLU A 252 8.69 3.71 -9.65
N ILE A 253 9.19 2.61 -10.20
CA ILE A 253 9.43 1.36 -9.50
C ILE A 253 10.92 1.01 -9.53
N LEU A 254 11.41 0.35 -8.48
CA LEU A 254 12.78 -0.13 -8.41
C LEU A 254 12.88 -1.45 -9.19
N GLY A 255 13.55 -1.42 -10.34
CA GLY A 255 13.74 -2.59 -11.18
C GLY A 255 14.69 -3.62 -10.56
N PRO A 256 14.68 -4.86 -11.11
CA PRO A 256 15.62 -5.90 -10.69
C PRO A 256 17.10 -5.56 -10.96
N ASP A 257 17.35 -4.60 -11.82
CA ASP A 257 18.68 -4.03 -12.13
C ASP A 257 19.15 -2.99 -11.10
N GLY A 258 18.33 -2.70 -10.07
CA GLY A 258 18.62 -1.69 -9.05
C GLY A 258 18.36 -0.24 -9.51
N SER A 259 17.78 -0.04 -10.69
CA SER A 259 17.47 1.28 -11.23
C SER A 259 15.99 1.63 -11.06
N TRP A 260 15.68 2.92 -10.97
CA TRP A 260 14.31 3.42 -10.97
C TRP A 260 13.78 3.51 -12.40
N HIS A 261 12.63 2.87 -12.65
CA HIS A 261 11.97 2.83 -13.95
C HIS A 261 10.63 3.55 -13.88
N PRO A 262 10.36 4.50 -14.80
CA PRO A 262 9.07 5.18 -14.86
C PRO A 262 7.96 4.20 -15.30
N VAL A 263 6.78 4.33 -14.67
CA VAL A 263 5.58 3.59 -15.04
C VAL A 263 4.56 4.57 -15.64
N ARG A 264 4.30 4.41 -16.94
CA ARG A 264 3.27 5.16 -17.63
C ARG A 264 2.02 4.31 -17.76
N PRO A 265 0.86 4.78 -17.28
CA PRO A 265 -0.38 4.04 -17.41
C PRO A 265 -0.76 3.80 -18.87
N VAL A 266 -1.13 2.57 -19.21
CA VAL A 266 -1.76 2.27 -20.49
C VAL A 266 -3.23 2.71 -20.40
N PRO A 267 -3.76 3.42 -21.42
CA PRO A 267 -5.15 3.85 -21.41
C PRO A 267 -6.12 2.70 -21.12
N GLY A 268 -7.00 2.88 -20.14
CA GLY A 268 -7.98 1.87 -19.74
C GLY A 268 -7.41 0.69 -18.94
N ALA A 269 -6.17 0.74 -18.49
CA ALA A 269 -5.59 -0.25 -17.59
C ALA A 269 -5.58 0.25 -16.15
N PHE A 270 -5.65 -0.68 -15.19
CA PHE A 270 -5.16 -0.45 -13.83
C PHE A 270 -3.71 -0.93 -13.71
N ILE A 271 -2.96 -0.31 -12.81
CA ILE A 271 -1.67 -0.83 -12.36
C ILE A 271 -1.96 -1.77 -11.18
N LEU A 272 -1.43 -2.99 -11.24
CA LEU A 272 -1.51 -4.00 -10.20
C LEU A 272 -0.11 -4.21 -9.64
N ASN A 273 0.03 -4.21 -8.30
CA ASN A 273 1.28 -4.62 -7.66
C ASN A 273 1.06 -5.57 -6.48
N VAL A 274 2.03 -6.42 -6.29
CA VAL A 274 2.14 -7.35 -5.15
C VAL A 274 2.51 -6.56 -3.90
N GLY A 275 1.81 -6.82 -2.80
CA GLY A 275 2.12 -6.28 -1.49
C GLY A 275 2.91 -7.25 -0.61
N ASP A 276 3.30 -6.78 0.58
CA ASP A 276 4.16 -7.52 1.51
C ASP A 276 3.53 -8.83 2.00
N LEU A 277 2.19 -8.90 2.15
CA LEU A 277 1.50 -10.14 2.54
C LEU A 277 1.68 -11.24 1.50
N LEU A 278 1.45 -10.96 0.20
CA LEU A 278 1.68 -11.95 -0.85
C LEU A 278 3.15 -12.31 -1.00
N ALA A 279 4.07 -11.37 -0.82
CA ALA A 279 5.49 -11.65 -0.81
C ALA A 279 5.84 -12.64 0.32
N ARG A 280 5.31 -12.44 1.53
CA ARG A 280 5.52 -13.34 2.68
C ARG A 280 4.87 -14.71 2.46
N TRP A 281 3.58 -14.78 2.06
CA TRP A 281 2.92 -16.03 1.71
C TRP A 281 3.70 -16.82 0.67
N THR A 282 4.22 -16.16 -0.36
CA THR A 282 5.00 -16.81 -1.42
C THR A 282 6.48 -16.98 -1.08
N ASN A 283 6.91 -16.75 0.17
CA ASN A 283 8.29 -16.86 0.60
C ASN A 283 9.26 -16.06 -0.30
N ASP A 284 8.87 -14.82 -0.68
CA ASP A 284 9.53 -13.95 -1.66
C ASP A 284 9.69 -14.57 -3.08
N ARG A 285 8.86 -15.55 -3.45
CA ARG A 285 8.76 -15.97 -4.86
C ARG A 285 8.19 -14.82 -5.69
N TRP A 286 7.19 -14.10 -5.15
CA TRP A 286 6.66 -12.86 -5.69
C TRP A 286 7.24 -11.66 -4.96
N ARG A 287 7.40 -10.58 -5.67
CA ARG A 287 8.12 -9.41 -5.17
C ARG A 287 7.16 -8.32 -4.74
N SER A 288 7.25 -7.89 -3.50
CA SER A 288 6.76 -6.58 -3.07
C SER A 288 7.83 -5.55 -3.43
N THR A 289 7.57 -4.76 -4.46
CA THR A 289 8.58 -3.92 -5.09
C THR A 289 8.48 -2.48 -4.63
N LEU A 290 9.63 -1.91 -4.25
CA LEU A 290 9.74 -0.50 -3.91
C LEU A 290 9.28 0.38 -5.06
N HIS A 291 8.45 1.36 -4.72
CA HIS A 291 7.96 2.37 -5.66
C HIS A 291 7.85 3.73 -4.99
N ARG A 292 7.85 4.79 -5.80
CA ARG A 292 7.81 6.19 -5.36
C ARG A 292 7.09 7.07 -6.37
N VAL A 293 6.74 8.29 -5.97
CA VAL A 293 6.24 9.31 -6.90
C VAL A 293 7.16 10.51 -6.84
N VAL A 294 7.83 10.78 -7.97
CA VAL A 294 8.76 11.91 -8.11
C VAL A 294 8.01 13.18 -8.52
N PRO A 295 8.50 14.37 -8.12
CA PRO A 295 7.98 15.62 -8.66
C PRO A 295 8.37 15.75 -10.15
N PRO A 296 7.60 16.49 -10.97
CA PRO A 296 8.00 16.79 -12.33
C PRO A 296 9.29 17.60 -12.32
N PRO A 297 10.10 17.54 -13.39
CA PRO A 297 11.26 18.41 -13.55
C PRO A 297 10.89 19.89 -13.37
N PRO A 298 11.79 20.74 -12.86
CA PRO A 298 11.49 22.15 -12.57
C PRO A 298 11.01 22.95 -13.78
N ASP A 299 11.47 22.57 -14.96
CA ASP A 299 11.17 23.17 -16.27
C ASP A 299 10.03 22.46 -17.02
N ALA A 300 9.40 21.47 -16.42
CA ALA A 300 8.29 20.76 -17.05
C ALA A 300 7.08 21.68 -17.23
N HIS A 301 6.62 21.79 -18.45
CA HIS A 301 5.38 22.50 -18.81
C HIS A 301 4.13 21.60 -18.74
N GLY A 302 4.24 20.45 -18.08
CA GLY A 302 3.16 19.48 -17.94
C GLY A 302 2.09 19.86 -16.92
N PRO A 303 1.03 19.05 -16.76
CA PRO A 303 -0.04 19.30 -15.83
C PRO A 303 0.48 19.46 -14.39
N ALA A 304 0.05 20.52 -13.72
CA ALA A 304 0.39 20.76 -12.31
C ALA A 304 -0.26 19.73 -11.36
N LEU A 305 -1.38 19.14 -11.80
CA LEU A 305 -2.17 18.17 -11.06
C LEU A 305 -1.88 16.75 -11.55
N ARG A 306 -1.61 15.85 -10.60
CA ARG A 306 -1.64 14.40 -10.77
C ARG A 306 -2.58 13.82 -9.73
N ARG A 307 -3.33 12.79 -10.09
CA ARG A 307 -4.20 12.02 -9.18
C ARG A 307 -3.90 10.54 -9.30
N SER A 308 -4.09 9.84 -8.21
CA SER A 308 -4.13 8.38 -8.21
C SER A 308 -5.14 7.88 -7.18
N ILE A 309 -5.77 6.74 -7.50
CA ILE A 309 -6.72 6.05 -6.64
C ILE A 309 -6.18 4.65 -6.43
N ALA A 310 -5.69 4.39 -5.21
CA ALA A 310 -5.15 3.10 -4.81
C ALA A 310 -6.20 2.36 -3.99
N PHE A 311 -6.50 1.12 -4.39
CA PHE A 311 -7.28 0.18 -3.61
C PHE A 311 -6.32 -0.86 -3.05
N PHE A 312 -6.14 -0.85 -1.74
CA PHE A 312 -5.32 -1.80 -1.00
C PHE A 312 -6.19 -2.98 -0.60
N HIS A 313 -5.96 -4.13 -1.24
CA HIS A 313 -6.60 -5.38 -0.86
C HIS A 313 -5.74 -6.07 0.19
N GLU A 314 -6.31 -6.23 1.36
CA GLU A 314 -5.64 -6.73 2.54
C GLU A 314 -5.92 -8.22 2.76
N GLY A 315 -5.51 -8.77 3.88
CA GLY A 315 -5.95 -10.07 4.37
C GLY A 315 -6.97 -9.92 5.50
N ASN A 316 -7.75 -10.96 5.74
CA ASN A 316 -8.58 -11.03 6.94
C ASN A 316 -7.69 -10.83 8.17
N HIS A 317 -8.05 -9.95 9.09
CA HIS A 317 -7.16 -9.53 10.18
C HIS A 317 -6.64 -10.70 11.04
N ASN A 318 -7.42 -11.77 11.16
CA ASN A 318 -7.08 -12.99 11.90
C ASN A 318 -6.50 -14.12 11.04
N ALA A 319 -6.34 -13.91 9.73
CA ALA A 319 -5.69 -14.91 8.87
C ALA A 319 -4.20 -15.01 9.20
N LEU A 320 -3.69 -16.25 9.16
CA LEU A 320 -2.26 -16.51 9.34
C LEU A 320 -1.48 -16.21 8.07
N VAL A 321 -0.38 -15.51 8.25
CA VAL A 321 0.62 -15.26 7.22
C VAL A 321 1.79 -16.22 7.46
N GLU A 322 1.83 -17.27 6.66
CA GLU A 322 2.86 -18.30 6.72
C GLU A 322 3.34 -18.65 5.30
N CYS A 323 4.62 -19.03 5.16
CA CYS A 323 5.15 -19.39 3.85
C CYS A 323 4.40 -20.60 3.28
N LEU A 324 3.84 -20.45 2.08
CA LEU A 324 3.11 -21.50 1.39
C LEU A 324 4.01 -22.73 1.15
N PRO A 325 3.54 -23.95 1.44
CA PRO A 325 4.32 -25.15 1.19
C PRO A 325 4.81 -25.28 -0.25
N THR A 326 4.03 -24.81 -1.24
CA THR A 326 4.41 -24.79 -2.66
C THR A 326 5.54 -23.80 -2.98
N CYS A 327 5.87 -22.89 -2.06
CA CYS A 327 6.93 -21.91 -2.19
C CYS A 327 8.14 -22.17 -1.27
N VAL A 328 8.12 -23.28 -0.51
CA VAL A 328 9.20 -23.70 0.38
C VAL A 328 9.85 -24.96 -0.19
N THR A 329 11.17 -24.96 -0.31
CA THR A 329 11.98 -26.11 -0.77
C THR A 329 13.20 -26.27 0.13
N ALA A 330 13.96 -27.36 -0.04
CA ALA A 330 15.22 -27.56 0.69
C ALA A 330 16.21 -26.40 0.46
N ASP A 331 16.28 -25.90 -0.78
CA ASP A 331 17.16 -24.79 -1.16
C ASP A 331 16.56 -23.40 -0.83
N ARG A 332 15.28 -23.38 -0.49
CA ARG A 332 14.53 -22.14 -0.14
C ARG A 332 13.64 -22.42 1.07
N PRO A 333 14.21 -22.52 2.27
CA PRO A 333 13.45 -22.73 3.50
C PRO A 333 12.55 -21.54 3.80
N ALA A 334 11.56 -21.73 4.67
CA ALA A 334 10.67 -20.65 5.12
C ALA A 334 11.48 -19.50 5.75
N ARG A 335 11.29 -18.29 5.25
CA ARG A 335 12.05 -17.09 5.63
C ARG A 335 11.39 -16.29 6.73
N TYR A 336 10.07 -16.46 6.89
CA TYR A 336 9.25 -15.65 7.78
C TYR A 336 8.62 -16.49 8.87
N PRO A 337 8.58 -16.02 10.11
CA PRO A 337 7.76 -16.62 11.15
C PRO A 337 6.29 -16.42 10.80
N THR A 338 5.45 -17.30 11.32
CA THR A 338 3.99 -17.15 11.23
C THR A 338 3.53 -15.98 12.10
N GLU A 339 2.74 -15.09 11.53
CA GLU A 339 2.09 -13.97 12.22
C GLU A 339 0.66 -13.81 11.70
N THR A 340 -0.18 -13.02 12.36
CA THR A 340 -1.50 -12.66 11.83
C THR A 340 -1.38 -11.45 10.89
N VAL A 341 -2.36 -11.30 9.99
CA VAL A 341 -2.45 -10.12 9.13
C VAL A 341 -2.55 -8.84 9.98
N ALA A 342 -3.30 -8.86 11.09
CA ALA A 342 -3.42 -7.70 11.98
C ALA A 342 -2.07 -7.29 12.57
N GLU A 343 -1.27 -8.25 13.07
CA GLU A 343 0.08 -7.97 13.58
C GLU A 343 0.95 -7.33 12.50
N HIS A 344 0.94 -7.89 11.29
CA HIS A 344 1.69 -7.34 10.14
C HIS A 344 1.27 -5.92 9.79
N LEU A 345 -0.03 -5.69 9.55
CA LEU A 345 -0.56 -4.39 9.13
C LEU A 345 -0.33 -3.30 10.19
N LEU A 346 -0.59 -3.60 11.47
CA LEU A 346 -0.44 -2.62 12.54
C LEU A 346 1.01 -2.21 12.74
N ALA A 347 1.96 -3.15 12.66
CA ALA A 347 3.38 -2.84 12.71
C ALA A 347 3.81 -1.86 11.61
N LYS A 348 3.25 -2.01 10.41
CA LYS A 348 3.53 -1.14 9.24
C LYS A 348 2.82 0.21 9.30
N LEU A 349 1.56 0.25 9.73
CA LEU A 349 0.75 1.48 9.77
C LEU A 349 1.19 2.46 10.86
N LEU A 350 1.67 1.97 12.00
CA LEU A 350 2.07 2.80 13.13
C LEU A 350 3.47 3.42 12.93
N GLY A 351 4.38 2.74 12.23
CA GLY A 351 5.74 3.21 12.00
C GLY A 351 5.81 4.62 11.38
N PRO A 352 5.20 4.90 10.21
CA PRO A 352 5.25 6.20 9.55
C PRO A 352 4.58 7.34 10.32
N ARG A 353 3.57 7.04 11.14
CA ARG A 353 2.72 8.03 11.82
C ARG A 353 3.23 8.45 13.21
N THR A 354 3.88 7.55 13.93
CA THR A 354 4.45 7.86 15.25
C THR A 354 5.64 8.81 15.17
N LEU A 355 6.37 8.81 14.07
CA LEU A 355 7.48 9.72 13.87
C LEU A 355 7.05 11.14 13.49
N SER A 356 5.89 11.32 12.84
CA SER A 356 5.34 12.64 12.52
C SER A 356 4.83 13.41 13.74
N THR A 357 4.39 12.73 14.80
CA THR A 357 3.93 13.38 16.04
C THR A 357 5.07 13.85 16.94
N SER A 358 6.27 13.24 16.87
CA SER A 358 7.41 13.67 17.69
C SER A 358 8.08 14.96 17.19
N THR A 359 7.94 15.28 15.89
CA THR A 359 8.49 16.52 15.31
C THR A 359 7.60 17.75 15.55
N ALA A 360 6.32 17.56 15.86
CA ALA A 360 5.40 18.67 16.11
C ALA A 360 5.47 19.24 17.56
N THR A 361 6.12 18.53 18.49
CA THR A 361 6.19 18.93 19.91
C THR A 361 7.48 19.67 20.30
N SER A 362 8.43 19.87 19.38
CA SER A 362 9.74 20.49 19.71
C SER A 362 9.91 21.96 19.31
N THR A 363 8.84 22.66 18.91
CA THR A 363 8.91 24.09 18.54
C THR A 363 8.01 24.97 19.37
N THR A 364 8.05 24.87 20.71
CA THR A 364 7.60 25.97 21.57
C THR A 364 8.27 25.85 22.94
N THR A 365 9.47 26.35 23.08
CA THR A 365 9.96 26.85 24.35
C THR A 365 10.86 28.06 24.10
N ASP A 366 10.33 29.11 24.47
CA ASP A 366 10.63 30.48 24.74
C ASP A 366 12.10 30.83 25.02
N ARG A 367 12.54 31.88 24.30
CA ARG A 367 13.72 32.66 24.64
C ARG A 367 13.36 33.64 25.76
N THR A 368 13.91 33.41 26.93
CA THR A 368 14.21 34.52 27.86
C THR A 368 15.68 34.46 28.29
N THR A 369 16.38 35.44 27.84
CA THR A 369 17.71 35.89 28.22
C THR A 369 17.77 36.21 29.70
N THR A 370 18.81 35.69 30.40
CA THR A 370 19.57 36.46 31.38
C THR A 370 20.95 35.89 31.56
N ASP A 371 21.89 36.80 31.41
CA ASP A 371 23.32 36.85 31.60
C ASP A 371 23.76 36.42 33.01
N ARG A 372 24.87 35.69 33.16
CA ARG A 372 26.03 35.98 34.00
C ARG A 372 26.91 34.79 34.40
N THR A 373 28.18 34.91 34.01
CA THR A 373 29.41 34.53 34.75
C THR A 373 29.78 33.08 35.01
N THR A 374 30.84 32.65 34.33
CA THR A 374 31.83 31.63 34.73
C THR A 374 32.52 32.02 36.03
N PRO A 375 33.10 31.08 36.86
CA PRO A 375 34.34 30.41 36.49
C PRO A 375 34.58 28.97 37.04
N ASP A 376 35.42 28.24 36.32
CA ASP A 376 36.60 27.44 36.75
C ASP A 376 36.46 26.05 37.40
N ARG A 377 37.06 25.07 36.68
CA ARG A 377 37.96 23.98 37.12
C ARG A 377 37.53 22.96 38.18
N ALA A 378 37.46 21.70 37.81
CA ALA A 378 38.32 20.59 38.27
C ALA A 378 37.78 19.20 37.84
N THR A 379 38.53 18.45 37.10
CA THR A 379 38.56 16.97 37.12
C THR A 379 39.28 16.51 38.40
N PRO A 380 38.98 15.33 38.99
CA PRO A 380 39.63 14.10 38.54
C PRO A 380 38.91 12.75 38.75
N GLU A 381 39.36 11.75 37.97
CA GLU A 381 39.72 10.37 38.29
C GLU A 381 38.70 9.31 38.79
N HIS A 382 38.73 8.24 37.99
CA HIS A 382 38.73 6.80 38.29
C HIS A 382 38.08 6.22 39.56
N ALA A 383 37.18 5.25 39.36
CA ALA A 383 37.28 3.87 39.87
C ALA A 383 36.11 2.97 39.43
N ALA A 384 36.40 1.89 38.75
CA ALA A 384 35.69 0.62 38.79
C ALA A 384 36.53 -0.33 39.65
N PRO A 385 36.15 -1.57 39.95
CA PRO A 385 34.85 -2.27 39.90
C PRO A 385 34.57 -3.00 41.25
N ASP A 386 33.38 -3.56 41.44
CA ASP A 386 33.33 -4.87 42.14
C ASP A 386 32.13 -5.73 41.75
N ARG A 387 32.44 -7.00 41.53
CA ARG A 387 31.54 -8.12 41.26
C ARG A 387 31.08 -8.69 42.59
N THR A 388 29.80 -8.98 42.73
CA THR A 388 29.34 -10.12 43.53
C THR A 388 27.98 -10.62 43.02
N THR A 389 28.00 -11.86 42.59
CA THR A 389 26.83 -12.75 42.37
C THR A 389 26.33 -13.22 43.73
N PRO A 390 25.03 -13.52 43.89
CA PRO A 390 24.64 -14.72 44.61
C PRO A 390 23.67 -15.63 43.86
N GLU A 391 23.92 -16.77 44.03
CA GLU A 391 23.52 -18.14 44.00
C GLU A 391 22.00 -18.46 43.96
N ARG A 392 21.74 -19.53 43.24
CA ARG A 392 20.50 -20.28 43.01
C ARG A 392 19.75 -20.68 44.28
N ALA A 393 18.42 -20.67 44.21
CA ALA A 393 17.55 -21.62 44.90
C ALA A 393 16.40 -22.07 44.01
N ALA A 394 16.28 -23.35 43.79
CA ALA A 394 15.17 -24.02 43.09
C ALA A 394 14.05 -24.31 44.11
N PRO A 395 12.79 -24.34 43.70
CA PRO A 395 11.74 -25.02 44.46
C PRO A 395 11.34 -26.37 43.88
N GLU A 396 11.03 -27.22 44.84
CA GLU A 396 10.65 -28.62 44.77
C GLU A 396 9.42 -28.94 43.92
N ARG A 397 9.43 -30.17 43.41
CA ARG A 397 8.30 -30.89 42.82
C ARG A 397 7.29 -31.30 43.89
N ALA A 398 6.02 -31.11 43.66
CA ALA A 398 4.96 -31.85 44.28
C ALA A 398 4.20 -32.68 43.24
N THR A 399 4.13 -33.98 43.49
CA THR A 399 3.45 -35.02 42.72
C THR A 399 1.94 -35.10 43.08
N PRO A 400 1.11 -35.73 42.21
CA PRO A 400 -0.35 -35.64 42.27
C PRO A 400 -1.01 -36.71 43.17
N GLY A 401 -2.07 -36.30 43.85
CA GLY A 401 -3.00 -37.23 44.53
C GLY A 401 -4.19 -37.57 43.62
N ARG A 402 -4.42 -38.87 43.43
CA ARG A 402 -5.69 -39.47 42.99
C ARG A 402 -6.68 -39.42 44.17
N ASP A 403 -7.95 -39.20 43.88
CA ASP A 403 -9.07 -40.13 44.10
C ASP A 403 -10.43 -39.44 43.81
N SER A 404 -11.17 -40.14 42.96
CA SER A 404 -12.51 -40.75 43.16
C SER A 404 -13.63 -39.86 43.74
N THR A 405 -14.55 -39.51 42.99
CA THR A 405 -15.94 -40.04 42.79
C THR A 405 -16.64 -39.28 41.67
#